data_fc7f6788506a2843bc4bdca1fc565d6c
#
_entry.id   fc7f6788506a2843bc4bdca1fc565d6c
#
_cell.length_a   1.000
_cell.length_b   1.000
_cell.length_c   1.000
_cell.angle_alpha   90.00
_cell.angle_beta   90.00
_cell.angle_gamma   90.00
#
_symmetry.space_group_name_H-M   'P 1'
#
loop_
_entity.id
_entity.type
_entity.pdbx_description
1 polymer ?
#
loop_
_entity_poly.entity_id
_entity_poly.type
_entity_poly.pdbx_seq_one_letter_code
_entity_poly.pdbx_strand_id
1 'polypeptide(L)'
;MDEENREINENDEPETEDVPATDKVPREPTSNDFMAGALLANGIIWLWMQSLTMFSGFMGRIHPTILADFTYVTIIIAGFISSQQVAKRSETKQLIVSLRSALYSWAGSLLMMLTGNIVTPTISFALIVLVCLAIGAVVGSYMLIRSRISERRKLMTEASS
;
A
#
# COMPACT_ATOMS: atom_id res chain seq x y z
N MET A 1 17.92 -55.68 39.15
CA MET A 1 17.01 -54.53 39.25
C MET A 1 17.93 -53.32 39.27
N ASP A 2 18.41 -52.93 38.10
CA ASP A 2 19.38 -51.89 37.94
C ASP A 2 18.67 -50.78 37.16
N GLU A 3 18.29 -49.71 37.90
CA GLU A 3 17.78 -48.49 37.34
C GLU A 3 18.96 -47.67 36.79
N GLU A 4 19.15 -47.77 35.49
CA GLU A 4 20.17 -47.04 34.77
C GLU A 4 19.72 -45.57 34.63
N ASN A 5 20.35 -44.77 35.48
CA ASN A 5 20.19 -43.32 35.58
C ASN A 5 20.73 -42.67 34.29
N ARG A 6 19.85 -42.33 33.33
CA ARG A 6 20.19 -41.53 32.14
C ARG A 6 20.24 -40.06 32.57
N GLU A 7 21.41 -39.58 32.91
CA GLU A 7 21.71 -38.14 32.90
C GLU A 7 21.49 -37.59 31.49
N ILE A 8 20.40 -36.85 31.31
CA ILE A 8 20.16 -36.05 30.12
C ILE A 8 21.12 -34.88 30.19
N ASN A 9 22.13 -34.88 29.34
CA ASN A 9 23.09 -33.80 29.19
C ASN A 9 22.40 -32.62 28.51
N GLU A 10 21.98 -31.65 29.32
CA GLU A 10 21.19 -30.46 28.94
C GLU A 10 22.04 -29.34 28.34
N ASN A 11 23.19 -29.65 27.74
CA ASN A 11 24.15 -28.67 27.23
C ASN A 11 24.36 -28.74 25.73
N ASP A 12 23.45 -29.33 24.95
CA ASP A 12 23.43 -29.16 23.49
C ASP A 12 22.53 -27.97 23.15
N GLU A 13 22.94 -26.75 23.54
CA GLU A 13 22.50 -25.55 22.84
C GLU A 13 22.98 -25.68 21.40
N PRO A 14 22.06 -25.70 20.41
CA PRO A 14 22.48 -25.67 19.01
C PRO A 14 23.23 -24.38 18.79
N GLU A 15 24.55 -24.49 18.52
CA GLU A 15 25.34 -23.40 17.93
C GLU A 15 24.49 -22.79 16.83
N THR A 16 24.02 -21.56 17.04
CA THR A 16 23.43 -20.74 16.01
C THR A 16 24.50 -20.57 14.96
N GLU A 17 24.52 -21.45 13.95
CA GLU A 17 25.26 -21.26 12.72
C GLU A 17 24.96 -19.83 12.27
N ASP A 18 25.98 -18.97 12.31
CA ASP A 18 25.98 -17.67 11.64
C ASP A 18 25.66 -17.92 10.16
N VAL A 19 24.36 -17.96 9.86
CA VAL A 19 23.89 -18.02 8.48
C VAL A 19 24.46 -16.76 7.81
N PRO A 20 25.42 -16.90 6.89
CA PRO A 20 26.01 -15.75 6.23
C PRO A 20 24.88 -14.94 5.62
N ALA A 21 24.90 -13.61 5.85
CA ALA A 21 23.89 -12.69 5.38
C ALA A 21 23.66 -12.97 3.89
N THR A 22 22.67 -13.82 3.61
CA THR A 22 22.26 -14.19 2.27
C THR A 22 22.01 -12.88 1.55
N ASP A 23 22.75 -12.61 0.50
CA ASP A 23 22.49 -11.54 -0.46
C ASP A 23 20.99 -11.57 -0.75
N LYS A 24 20.23 -10.68 -0.08
CA LYS A 24 18.80 -10.63 -0.22
C LYS A 24 18.50 -10.19 -1.63
N VAL A 25 18.26 -11.17 -2.50
CA VAL A 25 17.80 -10.91 -3.87
C VAL A 25 16.65 -9.89 -3.76
N PRO A 26 16.74 -8.74 -4.47
CA PRO A 26 15.74 -7.69 -4.39
C PRO A 26 14.37 -8.30 -4.67
N ARG A 27 13.49 -8.27 -3.67
CA ARG A 27 12.16 -8.87 -3.78
C ARG A 27 11.31 -8.05 -4.74
N GLU A 28 10.90 -8.66 -5.84
CA GLU A 28 9.89 -8.07 -6.70
C GLU A 28 8.49 -8.27 -6.10
N PRO A 29 7.60 -7.27 -6.17
CA PRO A 29 6.24 -7.40 -5.65
C PRO A 29 5.47 -8.43 -6.47
N THR A 30 4.77 -9.31 -5.76
CA THR A 30 3.93 -10.35 -6.34
C THR A 30 2.55 -9.82 -6.71
N SER A 31 1.80 -10.56 -7.52
CA SER A 31 0.40 -10.22 -7.85
C SER A 31 -0.47 -10.01 -6.60
N ASN A 32 -0.23 -10.80 -5.55
CA ASN A 32 -0.95 -10.67 -4.28
C ASN A 32 -0.67 -9.32 -3.57
N ASP A 33 0.54 -8.77 -3.71
CA ASP A 33 0.88 -7.47 -3.14
C ASP A 33 0.10 -6.35 -3.85
N PHE A 34 -0.07 -6.43 -5.17
CA PHE A 34 -0.89 -5.49 -5.94
C PHE A 34 -2.37 -5.61 -5.59
N MET A 35 -2.88 -6.84 -5.43
CA MET A 35 -4.27 -7.05 -5.00
C MET A 35 -4.51 -6.51 -3.59
N ALA A 36 -3.59 -6.71 -2.65
CA ALA A 36 -3.69 -6.15 -1.30
C ALA A 36 -3.69 -4.62 -1.32
N GLY A 37 -2.83 -4.00 -2.14
CA GLY A 37 -2.83 -2.55 -2.35
C GLY A 37 -4.16 -2.06 -2.95
N ALA A 38 -4.68 -2.75 -3.96
CA ALA A 38 -5.95 -2.41 -4.60
C ALA A 38 -7.13 -2.52 -3.61
N LEU A 39 -7.17 -3.58 -2.80
CA LEU A 39 -8.20 -3.74 -1.76
C LEU A 39 -8.14 -2.62 -0.73
N LEU A 40 -6.94 -2.21 -0.33
CA LEU A 40 -6.76 -1.10 0.60
C LEU A 40 -7.29 0.21 0.02
N ALA A 41 -6.92 0.55 -1.22
CA ALA A 41 -7.42 1.76 -1.88
C ALA A 41 -8.94 1.75 -2.02
N ASN A 42 -9.50 0.62 -2.49
CA ASN A 42 -10.94 0.47 -2.66
C ASN A 42 -11.69 0.49 -1.32
N GLY A 43 -11.10 -0.05 -0.26
CA GLY A 43 -11.64 0.04 1.09
C GLY A 43 -11.77 1.49 1.57
N ILE A 44 -10.74 2.32 1.34
CA ILE A 44 -10.77 3.76 1.69
C ILE A 44 -11.86 4.49 0.89
N ILE A 45 -11.92 4.25 -0.42
CA ILE A 45 -12.94 4.86 -1.29
C ILE A 45 -14.33 4.42 -0.87
N TRP A 46 -14.52 3.13 -0.58
CA TRP A 46 -15.80 2.59 -0.12
C TRP A 46 -16.24 3.19 1.22
N LEU A 47 -15.33 3.29 2.19
CA LEU A 47 -15.62 3.93 3.49
C LEU A 47 -16.04 5.40 3.31
N TRP A 48 -15.38 6.13 2.41
CA TRP A 48 -15.77 7.49 2.07
C TRP A 48 -17.18 7.55 1.51
N MET A 49 -17.50 6.70 0.52
CA MET A 49 -18.84 6.64 -0.07
C MET A 49 -19.91 6.27 0.95
N GLN A 50 -19.63 5.34 1.87
CA GLN A 50 -20.52 5.01 2.98
C GLN A 50 -20.72 6.19 3.93
N SER A 51 -19.66 6.94 4.22
CA SER A 51 -19.75 8.14 5.04
C SER A 51 -20.67 9.19 4.41
N LEU A 52 -20.60 9.38 3.09
CA LEU A 52 -21.49 10.29 2.37
C LEU A 52 -22.98 9.89 2.48
N THR A 53 -23.26 8.58 2.44
CA THR A 53 -24.63 8.08 2.55
C THR A 53 -25.14 8.15 3.99
N MET A 54 -24.33 7.75 4.97
CA MET A 54 -24.73 7.78 6.39
C MET A 54 -24.95 9.21 6.92
N PHE A 55 -24.14 10.15 6.46
CA PHE A 55 -24.25 11.56 6.88
C PHE A 55 -24.92 12.44 5.84
N SER A 56 -25.79 11.88 5.00
CA SER A 56 -26.45 12.59 3.89
C SER A 56 -27.20 13.86 4.34
N GLY A 57 -27.82 13.84 5.52
CA GLY A 57 -28.51 15.03 6.08
C GLY A 57 -27.56 16.18 6.42
N PHE A 58 -26.33 15.91 6.86
CA PHE A 58 -25.29 16.90 7.09
C PHE A 58 -24.59 17.30 5.78
N MET A 59 -24.23 16.31 4.99
CA MET A 59 -23.55 16.49 3.69
C MET A 59 -24.39 17.28 2.68
N GLY A 60 -25.73 17.15 2.74
CA GLY A 60 -26.66 17.94 1.92
C GLY A 60 -26.63 19.45 2.19
N ARG A 61 -26.03 19.90 3.30
CA ARG A 61 -25.81 21.33 3.60
C ARG A 61 -24.51 21.86 3.02
N ILE A 62 -23.61 20.99 2.59
CA ILE A 62 -22.30 21.36 1.99
C ILE A 62 -22.51 21.58 0.50
N HIS A 63 -21.89 22.61 -0.03
CA HIS A 63 -21.97 22.88 -1.47
C HIS A 63 -21.43 21.69 -2.28
N PRO A 64 -22.12 21.23 -3.35
CA PRO A 64 -21.73 20.04 -4.10
C PRO A 64 -20.29 20.05 -4.64
N THR A 65 -19.78 21.22 -5.03
CA THR A 65 -18.40 21.39 -5.51
C THR A 65 -17.37 21.03 -4.42
N ILE A 66 -17.60 21.52 -3.19
CA ILE A 66 -16.71 21.22 -2.04
C ILE A 66 -16.71 19.71 -1.77
N LEU A 67 -17.86 19.08 -1.83
CA LEU A 67 -18.00 17.64 -1.62
C LEU A 67 -17.27 16.82 -2.71
N ALA A 68 -17.33 17.29 -3.96
CA ALA A 68 -16.59 16.70 -5.07
C ALA A 68 -15.07 16.83 -4.84
N ASP A 69 -14.59 18.00 -4.40
CA ASP A 69 -13.18 18.22 -4.12
C ASP A 69 -12.66 17.29 -3.01
N PHE A 70 -13.42 17.15 -1.92
CA PHE A 70 -13.09 16.18 -0.86
C PHE A 70 -13.05 14.74 -1.38
N THR A 71 -13.94 14.38 -2.29
CA THR A 71 -13.95 13.05 -2.90
C THR A 71 -12.68 12.83 -3.72
N TYR A 72 -12.26 13.79 -4.54
CA TYR A 72 -11.01 13.68 -5.31
C TYR A 72 -9.78 13.58 -4.40
N VAL A 73 -9.71 14.39 -3.35
CA VAL A 73 -8.63 14.33 -2.36
C VAL A 73 -8.59 12.95 -1.70
N THR A 74 -9.74 12.40 -1.34
CA THR A 74 -9.81 11.06 -0.74
C THR A 74 -9.30 9.98 -1.69
N ILE A 75 -9.63 10.05 -2.98
CA ILE A 75 -9.13 9.12 -4.00
C ILE A 75 -7.60 9.25 -4.16
N ILE A 76 -7.06 10.47 -4.15
CA ILE A 76 -5.62 10.71 -4.20
C ILE A 76 -4.92 10.10 -2.98
N ILE A 77 -5.47 10.30 -1.77
CA ILE A 77 -4.95 9.70 -0.54
C ILE A 77 -5.01 8.16 -0.61
N ALA A 78 -6.09 7.59 -1.11
CA ALA A 78 -6.22 6.15 -1.31
C ALA A 78 -5.13 5.60 -2.23
N GLY A 79 -4.86 6.26 -3.36
CA GLY A 79 -3.78 5.93 -4.28
C GLY A 79 -2.40 6.06 -3.63
N PHE A 80 -2.19 7.11 -2.84
CA PHE A 80 -0.96 7.34 -2.09
C PHE A 80 -0.66 6.22 -1.09
N ILE A 81 -1.61 5.86 -0.24
CA ILE A 81 -1.45 4.83 0.79
C ILE A 81 -1.24 3.45 0.15
N SER A 82 -2.07 3.10 -0.84
CA SER A 82 -1.96 1.85 -1.59
C SER A 82 -0.58 1.70 -2.24
N SER A 83 -0.14 2.72 -2.96
CA SER A 83 1.15 2.69 -3.65
C SER A 83 2.33 2.59 -2.70
N GLN A 84 2.30 3.29 -1.56
CA GLN A 84 3.34 3.17 -0.54
C GLN A 84 3.44 1.76 0.03
N GLN A 85 2.32 1.09 0.28
CA GLN A 85 2.32 -0.27 0.81
C GLN A 85 2.98 -1.26 -0.15
N VAL A 86 2.68 -1.14 -1.44
CA VAL A 86 3.25 -2.02 -2.46
C VAL A 86 4.73 -1.65 -2.74
N ALA A 87 5.04 -0.36 -2.85
CA ALA A 87 6.39 0.12 -3.15
C ALA A 87 7.39 -0.14 -2.01
N LYS A 88 6.94 -0.18 -0.74
CA LYS A 88 7.79 -0.56 0.40
C LYS A 88 8.35 -1.98 0.26
N ARG A 89 7.62 -2.86 -0.39
CA ARG A 89 8.01 -4.25 -0.62
C ARG A 89 8.92 -4.43 -1.84
N SER A 90 9.03 -3.41 -2.69
CA SER A 90 9.89 -3.39 -3.87
C SER A 90 11.17 -2.59 -3.60
N GLU A 91 12.31 -3.15 -3.94
CA GLU A 91 13.60 -2.45 -3.85
C GLU A 91 13.96 -1.73 -5.15
N THR A 92 13.43 -2.20 -6.27
CA THR A 92 13.71 -1.67 -7.60
C THR A 92 12.44 -1.16 -8.29
N LYS A 93 12.60 -0.20 -9.21
CA LYS A 93 11.52 0.30 -10.09
C LYS A 93 10.26 0.76 -9.35
N GLN A 94 10.41 1.38 -8.19
CA GLN A 94 9.32 1.76 -7.29
C GLN A 94 8.21 2.56 -8.00
N LEU A 95 8.56 3.45 -8.92
CA LEU A 95 7.59 4.24 -9.66
C LEU A 95 6.71 3.40 -10.58
N ILE A 96 7.29 2.42 -11.29
CA ILE A 96 6.54 1.50 -12.17
C ILE A 96 5.62 0.61 -11.34
N VAL A 97 6.12 0.13 -10.19
CA VAL A 97 5.36 -0.68 -9.25
C VAL A 97 4.15 0.10 -8.71
N SER A 98 4.36 1.35 -8.32
CA SER A 98 3.29 2.22 -7.82
C SER A 98 2.24 2.52 -8.89
N LEU A 99 2.66 2.76 -10.13
CA LEU A 99 1.74 2.98 -11.24
C LEU A 99 0.91 1.72 -11.56
N ARG A 100 1.53 0.55 -11.52
CA ARG A 100 0.81 -0.73 -11.63
C ARG A 100 -0.21 -0.88 -10.50
N SER A 101 0.16 -0.56 -9.25
CA SER A 101 -0.78 -0.58 -8.12
C SER A 101 -1.97 0.34 -8.35
N ALA A 102 -1.76 1.55 -8.90
CA ALA A 102 -2.84 2.47 -9.25
C ALA A 102 -3.79 1.87 -10.31
N LEU A 103 -3.26 1.18 -11.32
CA LEU A 103 -4.07 0.50 -12.34
C LEU A 103 -4.91 -0.64 -11.74
N TYR A 104 -4.33 -1.46 -10.85
CA TYR A 104 -5.09 -2.50 -10.15
C TYR A 104 -6.18 -1.89 -9.26
N SER A 105 -5.88 -0.81 -8.55
CA SER A 105 -6.85 -0.09 -7.71
C SER A 105 -7.98 0.50 -8.55
N TRP A 106 -7.67 1.06 -9.71
CA TRP A 106 -8.65 1.59 -10.64
C TRP A 106 -9.57 0.51 -11.20
N ALA A 107 -9.00 -0.62 -11.66
CA ALA A 107 -9.79 -1.76 -12.13
C ALA A 107 -10.73 -2.30 -11.03
N GLY A 108 -10.23 -2.40 -9.79
CA GLY A 108 -11.03 -2.78 -8.63
C GLY A 108 -12.14 -1.78 -8.34
N SER A 109 -11.88 -0.46 -8.45
CA SER A 109 -12.90 0.59 -8.28
C SER A 109 -14.00 0.49 -9.32
N LEU A 110 -13.64 0.24 -10.59
CA LEU A 110 -14.63 0.04 -11.66
C LEU A 110 -15.47 -1.21 -11.42
N LEU A 111 -14.85 -2.32 -11.03
CA LEU A 111 -15.57 -3.55 -10.71
C LEU A 111 -16.56 -3.33 -9.56
N MET A 112 -16.14 -2.60 -8.53
CA MET A 112 -16.98 -2.28 -7.37
C MET A 112 -18.18 -1.39 -7.75
N MET A 113 -17.98 -0.44 -8.66
CA MET A 113 -19.06 0.42 -9.17
C MET A 113 -20.05 -0.36 -10.03
N LEU A 114 -19.57 -1.28 -10.86
CA LEU A 114 -20.42 -2.12 -11.72
C LEU A 114 -21.25 -3.11 -10.91
N THR A 115 -20.66 -3.71 -9.86
CA THR A 115 -21.35 -4.70 -9.01
C THR A 115 -22.28 -4.05 -7.99
N GLY A 116 -21.94 -2.84 -7.52
CA GLY A 116 -22.72 -2.16 -6.47
C GLY A 116 -23.99 -1.47 -6.94
N ASN A 117 -24.29 -1.43 -8.24
CA ASN A 117 -25.45 -0.71 -8.82
C ASN A 117 -25.56 0.78 -8.36
N ILE A 118 -24.47 1.35 -7.85
CA ILE A 118 -24.50 2.65 -7.18
C ILE A 118 -24.53 3.79 -8.22
N VAL A 119 -23.81 3.65 -9.30
CA VAL A 119 -23.78 4.60 -10.42
C VAL A 119 -23.23 3.87 -11.67
N THR A 120 -23.86 4.07 -12.84
CA THR A 120 -23.21 3.71 -14.10
C THR A 120 -22.01 4.64 -14.31
N PRO A 121 -20.77 4.14 -14.23
CA PRO A 121 -19.61 5.02 -14.33
C PRO A 121 -19.57 5.65 -15.72
N THR A 122 -19.71 6.96 -15.78
CA THR A 122 -19.43 7.70 -17.01
C THR A 122 -17.95 7.57 -17.33
N ILE A 123 -17.58 7.44 -18.60
CA ILE A 123 -16.18 7.33 -19.04
C ILE A 123 -15.33 8.46 -18.45
N SER A 124 -15.87 9.68 -18.41
CA SER A 124 -15.20 10.84 -17.82
C SER A 124 -14.88 10.64 -16.34
N PHE A 125 -15.81 10.09 -15.56
CA PHE A 125 -15.59 9.81 -14.14
C PHE A 125 -14.53 8.73 -13.93
N ALA A 126 -14.58 7.66 -14.73
CA ALA A 126 -13.59 6.59 -14.67
C ALA A 126 -12.16 7.12 -14.95
N LEU A 127 -12.02 8.02 -15.92
CA LEU A 127 -10.73 8.65 -16.24
C LEU A 127 -10.25 9.58 -15.12
N ILE A 128 -11.13 10.35 -14.50
CA ILE A 128 -10.77 11.22 -13.37
C ILE A 128 -10.28 10.38 -12.19
N VAL A 129 -10.95 9.29 -11.86
CA VAL A 129 -10.51 8.35 -10.80
C VAL A 129 -9.13 7.78 -11.11
N LEU A 130 -8.87 7.39 -12.36
CA LEU A 130 -7.55 6.90 -12.78
C LEU A 130 -6.46 7.96 -12.56
N VAL A 131 -6.72 9.19 -13.01
CA VAL A 131 -5.77 10.30 -12.86
C VAL A 131 -5.49 10.59 -11.38
N CYS A 132 -6.52 10.66 -10.55
CA CYS A 132 -6.37 10.90 -9.10
C CYS A 132 -5.55 9.78 -8.42
N LEU A 133 -5.83 8.51 -8.73
CA LEU A 133 -5.06 7.38 -8.20
C LEU A 133 -3.60 7.41 -8.69
N ALA A 134 -3.37 7.76 -9.96
CA ALA A 134 -2.02 7.86 -10.52
C ALA A 134 -1.22 9.00 -9.85
N ILE A 135 -1.83 10.17 -9.64
CA ILE A 135 -1.21 11.28 -8.91
C ILE A 135 -0.83 10.83 -7.50
N GLY A 136 -1.77 10.22 -6.76
CA GLY A 136 -1.51 9.67 -5.43
C GLY A 136 -0.34 8.68 -5.43
N ALA A 137 -0.30 7.78 -6.40
CA ALA A 137 0.74 6.77 -6.54
C ALA A 137 2.13 7.39 -6.82
N VAL A 138 2.21 8.38 -7.69
CA VAL A 138 3.46 9.10 -8.01
C VAL A 138 3.98 9.84 -6.78
N VAL A 139 3.12 10.57 -6.08
CA VAL A 139 3.49 11.28 -4.84
C VAL A 139 3.95 10.31 -3.77
N GLY A 140 3.25 9.18 -3.60
CA GLY A 140 3.60 8.14 -2.65
C GLY A 140 4.98 7.52 -2.92
N SER A 141 5.28 7.22 -4.19
CA SER A 141 6.58 6.70 -4.61
C SER A 141 7.70 7.72 -4.38
N TYR A 142 7.46 8.97 -4.75
CA TYR A 142 8.44 10.05 -4.60
C TYR A 142 8.83 10.24 -3.12
N MET A 143 7.85 10.28 -2.23
CA MET A 143 8.12 10.40 -0.79
C MET A 143 8.93 9.21 -0.26
N LEU A 144 8.61 7.99 -0.70
CA LEU A 144 9.34 6.80 -0.29
C LEU A 144 10.79 6.80 -0.77
N ILE A 145 11.04 7.18 -2.02
CA ILE A 145 12.39 7.31 -2.58
C ILE A 145 13.20 8.34 -1.81
N ARG A 146 12.60 9.50 -1.52
CA ARG A 146 13.24 10.57 -0.76
C ARG A 146 13.60 10.14 0.67
N SER A 147 12.73 9.42 1.34
CA SER A 147 12.99 8.87 2.69
C SER A 147 14.18 7.92 2.69
N ARG A 148 14.21 6.97 1.75
CA ARG A 148 15.33 6.01 1.63
C ARG A 148 16.68 6.68 1.33
N ILE A 149 16.70 7.72 0.49
CA ILE A 149 17.92 8.50 0.22
C ILE A 149 18.40 9.20 1.48
N SER A 150 17.49 9.77 2.26
CA SER A 150 17.82 10.45 3.52
C SER A 150 18.42 9.48 4.55
N GLU A 151 17.86 8.29 4.69
CA GLU A 151 18.36 7.25 5.59
C GLU A 151 19.77 6.78 5.19
N ARG A 152 20.01 6.53 3.90
CA ARG A 152 21.33 6.16 3.39
C ARG A 152 22.38 7.23 3.67
N ARG A 153 22.04 8.52 3.53
CA ARG A 153 22.94 9.62 3.85
C ARG A 153 23.34 9.65 5.32
N LYS A 154 22.39 9.42 6.23
CA LYS A 154 22.65 9.37 7.67
C LYS A 154 23.65 8.26 8.01
N LEU A 155 23.43 7.05 7.49
CA LEU A 155 24.32 5.91 7.72
C LEU A 155 25.74 6.15 7.19
N MET A 156 25.89 6.82 6.04
CA MET A 156 27.21 7.18 5.50
C MET A 156 27.92 8.22 6.37
N THR A 157 27.18 9.16 6.97
CA THR A 157 27.75 10.17 7.86
C THR A 157 28.22 9.55 9.18
N GLU A 158 27.45 8.63 9.74
CA GLU A 158 27.79 7.90 10.96
C GLU A 158 28.99 6.95 10.77
N ALA A 159 29.14 6.35 9.59
CA ALA A 159 30.26 5.47 9.27
C ALA A 159 31.59 6.23 9.02
N SER A 160 31.53 7.55 8.81
CA SER A 160 32.71 8.39 8.56
C SER A 160 33.20 9.20 9.76
N SER A 161 32.48 9.14 10.88
CA SER A 161 32.84 9.77 12.16
C SER A 161 33.50 8.78 13.11
#